data_49d7b68f7a1700b78b3ca5c194a3a1c8
#
_entry.id   49d7b68f7a1700b78b3ca5c194a3a1c8
#
_cell.length_a   1.000
_cell.length_b   1.000
_cell.length_c   1.000
_cell.angle_alpha   90.00
_cell.angle_beta   90.00
_cell.angle_gamma   90.00
#
_symmetry.space_group_name_H-M   'P 1'
#
loop_
_entity.id
_entity.type
_entity.pdbx_description
1 polymer ?
#
loop_
_entity_poly.entity_id
_entity_poly.type
_entity_poly.pdbx_seq_one_letter_code
_entity_poly.pdbx_strand_id
1 'polypeptide(L)'
;MTWAQTTDAAELWHRAGPWLGEHPVENAPLLAEVAHLLATDTAPQGLECGWWSDDSGVVGGAYVRAPRHDPLLTRMPRAALDELVPLDARPDAVGVPGVVADDVVQAWAAAGTRLTPTRSFTVHVLEEPTAPPSCAGRSRIAEPADEPMLHRWFDELMAGLPGDPSDLAYVVDDPLAAGGLVLWEVDGDPVAMCSRSRVLADTVRMGACYAPGGEAAYVEAAFGAAAVAARRHARHVTVLAATGDEQEEARLTAAGFIAAATRVLLTARGES
;
A
#
# COMPACT_ATOMS: atom_id res chain seq x y z
N MET A 1 -28.68 5.25 6.69
CA MET A 1 -27.29 5.38 6.21
C MET A 1 -26.40 5.81 7.37
N THR A 2 -25.24 5.20 7.61
CA THR A 2 -24.40 5.63 8.74
C THR A 2 -22.99 5.05 8.66
N TRP A 3 -22.02 5.78 9.25
CA TRP A 3 -20.69 5.29 9.55
C TRP A 3 -20.67 4.51 10.86
N ALA A 4 -19.99 3.37 10.85
CA ALA A 4 -19.51 2.68 12.04
C ALA A 4 -17.98 2.86 12.10
N GLN A 5 -17.46 3.15 13.29
CA GLN A 5 -16.02 3.35 13.54
C GLN A 5 -15.53 2.33 14.55
N THR A 6 -14.29 1.91 14.39
CA THR A 6 -13.62 0.95 15.27
C THR A 6 -12.12 1.22 15.29
N THR A 7 -11.45 0.73 16.31
CA THR A 7 -9.99 0.64 16.39
C THR A 7 -9.48 -0.81 16.22
N ASP A 8 -10.37 -1.69 15.76
CA ASP A 8 -10.08 -3.11 15.53
C ASP A 8 -10.14 -3.43 14.04
N ALA A 9 -8.97 -3.73 13.46
CA ALA A 9 -8.86 -4.12 12.06
C ALA A 9 -9.61 -5.43 11.73
N ALA A 10 -9.75 -6.34 12.70
CA ALA A 10 -10.50 -7.58 12.51
C ALA A 10 -12.01 -7.31 12.40
N GLU A 11 -12.53 -6.37 13.17
CA GLU A 11 -13.92 -5.92 13.04
C GLU A 11 -14.17 -5.25 11.68
N LEU A 12 -13.29 -4.33 11.26
CA LEU A 12 -13.37 -3.73 9.92
C LEU A 12 -13.39 -4.81 8.84
N TRP A 13 -12.45 -5.77 8.91
CA TRP A 13 -12.37 -6.85 7.92
C TRP A 13 -13.61 -7.73 7.91
N HIS A 14 -14.13 -8.07 9.08
CA HIS A 14 -15.36 -8.86 9.20
C HIS A 14 -16.56 -8.18 8.55
N ARG A 15 -16.66 -6.85 8.67
CA ARG A 15 -17.81 -6.06 8.18
C ARG A 15 -17.65 -5.64 6.72
N ALA A 16 -16.50 -5.11 6.36
CA ALA A 16 -16.28 -4.50 5.05
C ALA A 16 -15.41 -5.37 4.11
N GLY A 17 -14.79 -6.44 4.61
CA GLY A 17 -13.88 -7.29 3.83
C GLY A 17 -14.47 -7.86 2.54
N PRO A 18 -15.69 -8.42 2.53
CA PRO A 18 -16.33 -8.89 1.30
C PRO A 18 -16.44 -7.79 0.25
N TRP A 19 -16.89 -6.60 0.65
CA TRP A 19 -17.03 -5.45 -0.24
C TRP A 19 -15.68 -4.89 -0.70
N LEU A 20 -14.69 -4.80 0.18
CA LEU A 20 -13.31 -4.40 -0.19
C LEU A 20 -12.72 -5.34 -1.23
N GLY A 21 -13.02 -6.62 -1.16
CA GLY A 21 -12.58 -7.65 -2.08
C GLY A 21 -13.27 -7.62 -3.45
N GLU A 22 -14.35 -6.86 -3.65
CA GLU A 22 -14.98 -6.67 -4.96
C GLU A 22 -14.15 -5.79 -5.90
N HIS A 23 -13.31 -4.90 -5.34
CA HIS A 23 -12.43 -4.00 -6.07
C HIS A 23 -10.98 -4.09 -5.55
N PRO A 24 -10.36 -5.28 -5.59
CA PRO A 24 -9.13 -5.54 -4.85
C PRO A 24 -7.92 -4.72 -5.35
N VAL A 25 -7.85 -4.43 -6.65
CA VAL A 25 -6.76 -3.64 -7.24
C VAL A 25 -6.87 -2.17 -6.85
N GLU A 26 -8.06 -1.58 -6.90
CA GLU A 26 -8.30 -0.20 -6.49
C GLU A 26 -8.04 -0.02 -4.98
N ASN A 27 -8.42 -1.02 -4.18
CA ASN A 27 -8.27 -1.02 -2.73
C ASN A 27 -6.91 -1.58 -2.26
N ALA A 28 -5.99 -1.95 -3.17
CA ALA A 28 -4.75 -2.62 -2.82
C ALA A 28 -3.91 -1.91 -1.73
N PRO A 29 -3.74 -0.58 -1.71
CA PRO A 29 -3.03 0.09 -0.63
C PRO A 29 -3.70 -0.08 0.73
N LEU A 30 -5.03 0.02 0.79
CA LEU A 30 -5.81 -0.17 2.02
C LEU A 30 -5.79 -1.65 2.45
N LEU A 31 -5.92 -2.58 1.51
CA LEU A 31 -5.84 -4.02 1.79
C LEU A 31 -4.47 -4.42 2.33
N ALA A 32 -3.38 -3.83 1.82
CA ALA A 32 -2.04 -4.08 2.34
C ALA A 32 -1.89 -3.60 3.79
N GLU A 33 -2.46 -2.44 4.11
CA GLU A 33 -2.49 -1.89 5.47
C GLU A 33 -3.31 -2.77 6.42
N VAL A 34 -4.53 -3.13 6.01
CA VAL A 34 -5.39 -4.04 6.79
C VAL A 34 -4.72 -5.39 7.01
N ALA A 35 -4.05 -5.94 6.00
CA ALA A 35 -3.35 -7.22 6.11
C ALA A 35 -2.23 -7.19 7.16
N HIS A 36 -1.48 -6.08 7.23
CA HIS A 36 -0.47 -5.85 8.27
C HIS A 36 -1.11 -5.72 9.65
N LEU A 37 -2.16 -4.90 9.78
CA LEU A 37 -2.87 -4.68 11.05
C LEU A 37 -3.51 -5.97 11.59
N LEU A 38 -4.01 -6.84 10.74
CA LEU A 38 -4.55 -8.15 11.12
C LEU A 38 -3.48 -9.14 11.62
N ALA A 39 -2.22 -8.90 11.28
CA ALA A 39 -1.09 -9.73 11.71
C ALA A 39 -0.47 -9.25 13.02
N THR A 40 -0.84 -8.09 13.52
CA THR A 40 -0.33 -7.57 14.80
C THR A 40 -1.16 -8.11 15.96
N ASP A 41 -0.48 -8.55 17.04
CA ASP A 41 -1.15 -9.11 18.22
C ASP A 41 -1.97 -8.08 19.01
N THR A 42 -1.67 -6.81 18.83
CA THR A 42 -2.32 -5.70 19.55
C THR A 42 -2.58 -4.57 18.57
N ALA A 43 -3.80 -4.05 18.58
CA ALA A 43 -4.14 -2.88 17.78
C ALA A 43 -3.19 -1.70 18.13
N PRO A 44 -2.52 -1.11 17.15
CA PRO A 44 -1.61 -0.01 17.40
C PRO A 44 -2.37 1.21 17.93
N GLN A 45 -1.76 1.91 18.88
CA GLN A 45 -2.36 3.13 19.44
C GLN A 45 -2.53 4.18 18.34
N GLY A 46 -3.75 4.72 18.19
CA GLY A 46 -4.10 5.70 17.16
C GLY A 46 -4.60 5.10 15.86
N LEU A 47 -4.83 3.77 15.81
CA LEU A 47 -5.59 3.17 14.72
C LEU A 47 -7.03 3.66 14.72
N GLU A 48 -7.49 4.13 13.60
CA GLU A 48 -8.89 4.48 13.34
C GLU A 48 -9.32 3.86 12.02
N CYS A 49 -10.43 3.16 12.02
CA CYS A 49 -11.02 2.64 10.79
C CYS A 49 -12.54 2.64 10.88
N GLY A 50 -13.19 2.55 9.73
CA GLY A 50 -14.63 2.55 9.67
C GLY A 50 -15.17 2.11 8.32
N TRP A 51 -16.47 1.83 8.32
CA TRP A 51 -17.22 1.52 7.12
C TRP A 51 -18.55 2.25 7.13
N TRP A 52 -18.98 2.61 5.96
CA TRP A 52 -20.29 3.20 5.73
C TRP A 52 -21.24 2.18 5.14
N SER A 53 -22.48 2.17 5.64
CA SER A 53 -23.55 1.33 5.11
C SER A 53 -24.78 2.16 4.77
N ASP A 54 -25.46 1.78 3.69
CA ASP A 54 -26.75 2.37 3.32
C ASP A 54 -27.88 1.90 4.26
N ASP A 55 -29.11 2.38 4.01
CA ASP A 55 -30.29 2.03 4.82
C ASP A 55 -30.67 0.54 4.76
N SER A 56 -30.18 -0.20 3.77
CA SER A 56 -30.34 -1.65 3.65
C SER A 56 -29.25 -2.45 4.37
N GLY A 57 -28.24 -1.76 4.91
CA GLY A 57 -27.07 -2.36 5.58
C GLY A 57 -25.97 -2.79 4.63
N VAL A 58 -26.04 -2.44 3.34
CA VAL A 58 -25.00 -2.74 2.35
C VAL A 58 -23.84 -1.77 2.52
N VAL A 59 -22.61 -2.32 2.65
CA VAL A 59 -21.40 -1.52 2.72
C VAL A 59 -21.15 -0.83 1.38
N GLY A 60 -20.86 0.46 1.41
CA GLY A 60 -20.58 1.26 0.23
C GLY A 60 -19.36 2.18 0.35
N GLY A 61 -18.61 2.09 1.46
CA GLY A 61 -17.38 2.84 1.67
C GLY A 61 -16.64 2.37 2.92
N ALA A 62 -15.33 2.58 2.95
CA ALA A 62 -14.49 2.30 4.10
C ALA A 62 -13.29 3.24 4.15
N TYR A 63 -12.68 3.36 5.33
CA TYR A 63 -11.40 4.01 5.49
C TYR A 63 -10.54 3.30 6.55
N VAL A 64 -9.24 3.50 6.44
CA VAL A 64 -8.24 3.12 7.44
C VAL A 64 -7.28 4.29 7.64
N ARG A 65 -7.02 4.64 8.89
CA ARG A 65 -5.98 5.55 9.34
C ARG A 65 -5.06 4.79 10.29
N ALA A 66 -3.97 4.29 9.76
CA ALA A 66 -2.91 3.70 10.59
C ALA A 66 -2.10 4.79 11.29
N PRO A 67 -1.46 4.50 12.42
CA PRO A 67 -0.60 5.45 13.10
C PRO A 67 0.47 6.03 12.18
N ARG A 68 0.65 7.35 12.21
CA ARG A 68 1.60 8.12 11.37
C ARG A 68 1.33 8.10 9.86
N HIS A 69 0.30 7.40 9.40
CA HIS A 69 -0.10 7.37 8.00
C HIS A 69 -1.32 8.27 7.77
N ASP A 70 -1.38 8.87 6.59
CA ASP A 70 -2.57 9.58 6.14
C ASP A 70 -3.73 8.60 5.97
N PRO A 71 -4.97 8.99 6.30
CA PRO A 71 -6.14 8.13 6.08
C PRO A 71 -6.24 7.68 4.63
N LEU A 72 -6.49 6.40 4.43
CA LEU A 72 -6.79 5.82 3.13
C LEU A 72 -8.29 5.61 2.99
N LEU A 73 -8.92 6.34 2.07
CA LEU A 73 -10.33 6.15 1.74
C LEU A 73 -10.48 5.22 0.54
N THR A 74 -11.61 4.52 0.51
CA THR A 74 -12.07 3.79 -0.68
C THR A 74 -12.93 4.68 -1.57
N ARG A 75 -13.33 4.18 -2.73
CA ARG A 75 -14.49 4.72 -3.43
C ARG A 75 -15.69 4.69 -2.51
N MET A 76 -16.52 5.74 -2.56
CA MET A 76 -17.77 5.81 -1.78
C MET A 76 -18.75 6.79 -2.41
N PRO A 77 -20.06 6.65 -2.15
CA PRO A 77 -21.05 7.60 -2.64
C PRO A 77 -20.94 8.94 -1.91
N ARG A 78 -21.45 10.00 -2.54
CA ARG A 78 -21.45 11.36 -1.97
C ARG A 78 -22.08 11.41 -0.57
N ALA A 79 -23.15 10.67 -0.34
CA ALA A 79 -23.81 10.60 0.98
C ALA A 79 -22.84 10.09 2.08
N ALA A 80 -21.96 9.13 1.76
CA ALA A 80 -20.95 8.67 2.70
C ALA A 80 -19.92 9.76 3.02
N LEU A 81 -19.51 10.54 2.02
CA LEU A 81 -18.58 11.67 2.21
C LEU A 81 -19.20 12.76 3.08
N ASP A 82 -20.46 13.13 2.81
CA ASP A 82 -21.17 14.16 3.58
C ASP A 82 -21.33 13.80 5.06
N GLU A 83 -21.40 12.50 5.38
CA GLU A 83 -21.43 11.99 6.75
C GLU A 83 -20.03 11.79 7.35
N LEU A 84 -18.99 11.52 6.54
CA LEU A 84 -17.62 11.34 7.01
C LEU A 84 -16.97 12.66 7.43
N VAL A 85 -17.19 13.72 6.67
CA VAL A 85 -16.58 15.03 6.90
C VAL A 85 -16.76 15.54 8.33
N PRO A 86 -17.94 15.46 8.99
CA PRO A 86 -18.09 15.84 10.37
C PRO A 86 -17.33 14.98 11.39
N LEU A 87 -17.01 13.72 11.03
CA LEU A 87 -16.30 12.79 11.90
C LEU A 87 -14.78 13.04 11.87
N ASP A 88 -14.26 13.46 10.71
CA ASP A 88 -12.83 13.80 10.51
C ASP A 88 -12.73 15.22 9.92
N ALA A 89 -13.09 16.22 10.73
CA ALA A 89 -13.31 17.58 10.26
C ALA A 89 -12.07 18.26 9.67
N ARG A 90 -10.84 17.84 9.97
CA ARG A 90 -9.60 18.52 9.54
C ARG A 90 -8.45 17.52 9.33
N PRO A 91 -8.48 16.66 8.32
CA PRO A 91 -7.30 15.86 8.00
C PRO A 91 -6.19 16.78 7.47
N ASP A 92 -4.95 16.56 7.91
CA ASP A 92 -3.79 17.22 7.31
C ASP A 92 -3.59 16.75 5.86
N ALA A 93 -3.84 15.47 5.62
CA ALA A 93 -3.86 14.87 4.29
C ALA A 93 -4.81 13.65 4.27
N VAL A 94 -5.21 13.22 3.05
CA VAL A 94 -6.04 12.03 2.84
C VAL A 94 -5.74 11.40 1.48
N GLY A 95 -5.52 10.09 1.47
CA GLY A 95 -5.32 9.30 0.25
C GLY A 95 -6.64 8.76 -0.29
N VAL A 96 -7.00 9.11 -1.52
CA VAL A 96 -8.29 8.75 -2.12
C VAL A 96 -8.14 8.11 -3.49
N PRO A 97 -9.06 7.25 -3.95
CA PRO A 97 -9.13 6.87 -5.36
C PRO A 97 -9.34 8.09 -6.24
N GLY A 98 -8.64 8.14 -7.41
CA GLY A 98 -8.72 9.28 -8.32
C GLY A 98 -10.16 9.58 -8.79
N VAL A 99 -10.97 8.54 -8.92
CA VAL A 99 -12.37 8.64 -9.39
C VAL A 99 -13.31 9.39 -8.43
N VAL A 100 -12.94 9.56 -7.15
CA VAL A 100 -13.73 10.30 -6.14
C VAL A 100 -12.99 11.54 -5.61
N ALA A 101 -11.82 11.86 -6.13
CA ALA A 101 -11.01 12.96 -5.62
C ALA A 101 -11.73 14.32 -5.63
N ASP A 102 -12.43 14.62 -6.70
CA ASP A 102 -13.20 15.89 -6.84
C ASP A 102 -14.38 15.93 -5.86
N ASP A 103 -15.08 14.81 -5.65
CA ASP A 103 -16.17 14.73 -4.68
C ASP A 103 -15.68 14.94 -3.25
N VAL A 104 -14.51 14.38 -2.92
CA VAL A 104 -13.85 14.59 -1.63
C VAL A 104 -13.48 16.06 -1.45
N VAL A 105 -12.82 16.67 -2.42
CA VAL A 105 -12.47 18.12 -2.38
C VAL A 105 -13.72 18.96 -2.15
N GLN A 106 -14.81 18.70 -2.85
CA GLN A 106 -16.07 19.44 -2.70
C GLN A 106 -16.72 19.23 -1.34
N ALA A 107 -16.74 17.99 -0.81
CA ALA A 107 -17.33 17.69 0.48
C ALA A 107 -16.61 18.43 1.62
N TRP A 108 -15.27 18.38 1.64
CA TRP A 108 -14.47 19.10 2.64
C TRP A 108 -14.54 20.61 2.47
N ALA A 109 -14.57 21.13 1.25
CA ALA A 109 -14.75 22.55 0.99
C ALA A 109 -16.09 23.09 1.52
N ALA A 110 -17.18 22.32 1.40
CA ALA A 110 -18.48 22.66 1.97
C ALA A 110 -18.45 22.74 3.51
N ALA A 111 -17.55 22.00 4.16
CA ALA A 111 -17.31 22.05 5.61
C ALA A 111 -16.22 23.06 6.03
N GLY A 112 -15.71 23.86 5.10
CA GLY A 112 -14.73 24.92 5.37
C GLY A 112 -13.26 24.47 5.31
N THR A 113 -12.97 23.22 4.93
CA THR A 113 -11.60 22.73 4.78
C THR A 113 -11.22 22.63 3.30
N ARG A 114 -10.19 23.36 2.89
CA ARG A 114 -9.72 23.32 1.50
C ARG A 114 -8.65 22.25 1.32
N LEU A 115 -9.01 21.15 0.68
CA LEU A 115 -8.08 20.12 0.21
C LEU A 115 -7.59 20.42 -1.20
N THR A 116 -6.31 20.16 -1.47
CA THR A 116 -5.71 20.30 -2.81
C THR A 116 -4.91 19.04 -3.16
N PRO A 117 -4.97 18.55 -4.41
CA PRO A 117 -4.11 17.47 -4.88
C PRO A 117 -2.62 17.89 -4.78
N THR A 118 -1.83 17.06 -4.11
CA THR A 118 -0.38 17.30 -3.95
C THR A 118 0.46 16.21 -4.58
N ARG A 119 -0.02 14.97 -4.59
CA ARG A 119 0.66 13.83 -5.21
C ARG A 119 -0.37 12.92 -5.87
N SER A 120 0.00 12.35 -7.01
CA SER A 120 -0.79 11.34 -7.70
C SER A 120 0.01 10.07 -7.89
N PHE A 121 -0.67 8.94 -7.78
CA PHE A 121 -0.07 7.63 -7.93
C PHE A 121 -0.90 6.77 -8.87
N THR A 122 -0.23 5.95 -9.65
CA THR A 122 -0.85 4.90 -10.45
C THR A 122 -0.69 3.56 -9.73
N VAL A 123 -1.80 2.85 -9.54
CA VAL A 123 -1.79 1.45 -9.13
C VAL A 123 -1.60 0.60 -10.38
N HIS A 124 -0.48 -0.08 -10.47
CA HIS A 124 -0.22 -1.06 -11.51
C HIS A 124 -0.54 -2.46 -11.01
N VAL A 125 -1.02 -3.33 -11.90
CA VAL A 125 -1.30 -4.74 -11.60
C VAL A 125 -0.49 -5.62 -12.54
N LEU A 126 0.09 -6.68 -12.00
CA LEU A 126 0.83 -7.66 -12.79
C LEU A 126 -0.14 -8.48 -13.64
N GLU A 127 -0.01 -8.37 -14.96
CA GLU A 127 -0.77 -9.20 -15.91
C GLU A 127 -0.06 -10.53 -16.11
N GLU A 128 1.14 -10.50 -16.69
CA GLU A 128 2.00 -11.66 -16.84
C GLU A 128 3.43 -11.33 -16.39
N PRO A 129 3.98 -12.07 -15.41
CA PRO A 129 5.34 -11.83 -14.98
C PRO A 129 6.33 -12.13 -16.10
N THR A 130 7.20 -11.18 -16.41
CA THR A 130 8.33 -11.38 -17.31
C THR A 130 9.51 -11.96 -16.55
N ALA A 131 10.39 -12.64 -17.28
CA ALA A 131 11.64 -13.10 -16.67
C ALA A 131 12.44 -11.90 -16.16
N PRO A 132 13.00 -11.98 -14.93
CA PRO A 132 13.87 -10.92 -14.45
C PRO A 132 15.04 -10.68 -15.39
N PRO A 133 15.62 -9.47 -15.39
CA PRO A 133 16.79 -9.17 -16.21
C PRO A 133 17.91 -10.20 -15.99
N SER A 134 18.62 -10.55 -17.06
CA SER A 134 19.76 -11.46 -16.96
C SER A 134 20.89 -10.78 -16.20
N CYS A 135 21.08 -11.13 -14.94
CA CYS A 135 22.24 -10.74 -14.15
C CYS A 135 22.75 -11.94 -13.36
N ALA A 136 23.98 -11.84 -12.85
CA ALA A 136 24.56 -12.89 -12.02
C ALA A 136 23.75 -13.07 -10.74
N GLY A 137 23.57 -14.31 -10.30
CA GLY A 137 22.91 -14.61 -9.03
C GLY A 137 21.63 -15.43 -9.15
N ARG A 138 20.95 -15.55 -8.03
CA ARG A 138 19.68 -16.28 -7.88
C ARG A 138 18.83 -15.67 -6.78
N SER A 139 17.54 -15.89 -6.83
CA SER A 139 16.64 -15.48 -5.75
C SER A 139 16.44 -16.59 -4.72
N ARG A 140 16.20 -16.19 -3.47
CA ARG A 140 15.60 -17.03 -2.44
C ARG A 140 14.64 -16.22 -1.56
N ILE A 141 13.78 -16.91 -0.83
CA ILE A 141 13.01 -16.30 0.25
C ILE A 141 13.95 -16.02 1.43
N ALA A 142 13.78 -14.88 2.06
CA ALA A 142 14.51 -14.56 3.29
C ALA A 142 14.08 -15.46 4.44
N GLU A 143 15.04 -15.79 5.30
CA GLU A 143 14.86 -16.63 6.49
C GLU A 143 15.05 -15.79 7.76
N PRO A 144 14.58 -16.24 8.93
CA PRO A 144 14.77 -15.50 10.19
C PRO A 144 16.24 -15.15 10.49
N ALA A 145 17.19 -15.95 10.00
CA ALA A 145 18.62 -15.67 10.16
C ALA A 145 19.09 -14.41 9.41
N ASP A 146 18.33 -13.95 8.42
CA ASP A 146 18.65 -12.73 7.63
C ASP A 146 18.23 -11.44 8.36
N GLU A 147 17.39 -11.52 9.39
CA GLU A 147 16.81 -10.39 10.09
C GLU A 147 17.83 -9.30 10.46
N PRO A 148 19.01 -9.58 11.07
CA PRO A 148 19.95 -8.54 11.45
C PRO A 148 20.55 -7.78 10.24
N MET A 149 20.65 -8.45 9.09
CA MET A 149 21.09 -7.82 7.84
C MET A 149 19.98 -6.93 7.27
N LEU A 150 18.75 -7.44 7.25
CA LEU A 150 17.55 -6.74 6.72
C LEU A 150 17.25 -5.49 7.52
N HIS A 151 17.41 -5.51 8.85
CA HIS A 151 17.27 -4.33 9.71
C HIS A 151 18.28 -3.24 9.34
N ARG A 152 19.56 -3.59 9.12
CA ARG A 152 20.56 -2.61 8.65
C ARG A 152 20.20 -2.03 7.28
N TRP A 153 19.74 -2.87 6.34
CA TRP A 153 19.30 -2.41 5.03
C TRP A 153 18.06 -1.52 5.08
N PHE A 154 17.17 -1.78 6.01
CA PHE A 154 16.05 -0.87 6.28
C PHE A 154 16.54 0.50 6.77
N ASP A 155 17.46 0.54 7.72
CA ASP A 155 18.02 1.81 8.22
C ASP A 155 18.71 2.61 7.10
N GLU A 156 19.48 1.93 6.25
CA GLU A 156 20.13 2.55 5.09
C GLU A 156 19.10 3.07 4.07
N LEU A 157 18.05 2.29 3.78
CA LEU A 157 16.95 2.70 2.90
C LEU A 157 16.27 3.95 3.44
N MET A 158 15.88 3.95 4.72
CA MET A 158 15.18 5.07 5.35
C MET A 158 16.04 6.33 5.48
N ALA A 159 17.35 6.18 5.61
CA ALA A 159 18.27 7.32 5.54
C ALA A 159 18.22 8.05 4.18
N GLY A 160 17.89 7.32 3.10
CA GLY A 160 17.68 7.88 1.75
C GLY A 160 16.27 8.46 1.51
N LEU A 161 15.32 8.26 2.43
CA LEU A 161 13.90 8.63 2.28
C LEU A 161 13.43 9.51 3.46
N PRO A 162 13.98 10.70 3.66
CA PRO A 162 13.62 11.53 4.80
C PRO A 162 12.14 11.91 4.79
N GLY A 163 11.45 11.62 5.90
CA GLY A 163 10.02 11.91 6.05
C GLY A 163 9.07 10.81 5.56
N ASP A 164 9.60 9.69 5.06
CA ASP A 164 8.76 8.51 4.80
C ASP A 164 8.26 7.93 6.13
N PRO A 165 6.93 7.69 6.31
CA PRO A 165 6.36 7.23 7.57
C PRO A 165 6.52 5.72 7.79
N SER A 166 7.03 4.97 6.81
CA SER A 166 7.19 3.52 6.88
C SER A 166 8.06 3.10 8.06
N ASP A 167 7.67 2.04 8.75
CA ASP A 167 8.43 1.49 9.85
C ASP A 167 8.99 0.10 9.56
N LEU A 168 9.91 -0.34 10.42
CA LEU A 168 10.61 -1.62 10.29
C LEU A 168 9.63 -2.80 10.29
N ALA A 169 8.62 -2.75 11.16
CA ALA A 169 7.64 -3.83 11.26
C ALA A 169 6.89 -4.03 9.95
N TYR A 170 6.46 -2.94 9.30
CA TYR A 170 5.72 -2.98 8.04
C TYR A 170 6.58 -3.39 6.83
N VAL A 171 7.83 -2.89 6.78
CA VAL A 171 8.71 -3.09 5.61
C VAL A 171 9.49 -4.39 5.66
N VAL A 172 9.89 -4.85 6.87
CA VAL A 172 10.77 -6.01 7.05
C VAL A 172 10.15 -7.11 7.89
N ASP A 173 9.77 -6.84 9.15
CA ASP A 173 9.46 -7.92 10.09
C ASP A 173 8.22 -8.71 9.68
N ASP A 174 7.15 -8.03 9.29
CA ASP A 174 5.92 -8.66 8.83
C ASP A 174 6.09 -9.39 7.49
N PRO A 175 6.71 -8.82 6.45
CA PRO A 175 7.07 -9.55 5.24
C PRO A 175 7.99 -10.74 5.49
N LEU A 176 8.99 -10.62 6.35
CA LEU A 176 9.88 -11.73 6.71
C LEU A 176 9.11 -12.88 7.35
N ALA A 177 8.29 -12.60 8.36
CA ALA A 177 7.45 -13.59 9.04
C ALA A 177 6.43 -14.25 8.10
N ALA A 178 5.96 -13.53 7.06
CA ALA A 178 4.99 -14.01 6.07
C ALA A 178 5.61 -14.70 4.84
N GLY A 179 6.94 -14.84 4.78
CA GLY A 179 7.63 -15.33 3.58
C GLY A 179 7.44 -14.42 2.36
N GLY A 180 7.25 -13.14 2.61
CA GLY A 180 7.03 -12.10 1.61
C GLY A 180 8.26 -11.29 1.24
N LEU A 181 9.44 -11.67 1.73
CA LEU A 181 10.69 -10.99 1.48
C LEU A 181 11.62 -11.87 0.63
N VAL A 182 11.98 -11.38 -0.55
CA VAL A 182 12.88 -12.06 -1.50
C VAL A 182 14.25 -11.40 -1.45
N LEU A 183 15.29 -12.22 -1.35
CA LEU A 183 16.68 -11.82 -1.50
C LEU A 183 17.21 -12.23 -2.88
N TRP A 184 18.07 -11.41 -3.45
CA TRP A 184 18.92 -11.77 -4.58
C TRP A 184 20.34 -12.01 -4.09
N GLU A 185 20.92 -13.16 -4.45
CA GLU A 185 22.26 -13.60 -4.01
C GLU A 185 23.20 -13.70 -5.19
N VAL A 186 24.42 -13.24 -5.01
CA VAL A 186 25.56 -13.45 -5.93
C VAL A 186 26.66 -14.16 -5.15
N ASP A 187 27.13 -15.29 -5.66
CA ASP A 187 28.14 -16.15 -5.00
C ASP A 187 27.78 -16.58 -3.57
N GLY A 188 26.50 -16.57 -3.24
CA GLY A 188 25.96 -16.93 -1.92
C GLY A 188 25.76 -15.76 -0.96
N ASP A 189 26.18 -14.57 -1.34
CA ASP A 189 26.00 -13.34 -0.55
C ASP A 189 24.74 -12.58 -1.00
N PRO A 190 23.81 -12.20 -0.11
CA PRO A 190 22.69 -11.34 -0.43
C PRO A 190 23.16 -9.95 -0.87
N VAL A 191 22.69 -9.48 -2.02
CA VAL A 191 23.06 -8.18 -2.62
C VAL A 191 21.87 -7.26 -2.87
N ALA A 192 20.63 -7.77 -2.83
CA ALA A 192 19.41 -6.97 -2.91
C ALA A 192 18.24 -7.67 -2.22
N MET A 193 17.23 -6.88 -1.84
CA MET A 193 15.96 -7.37 -1.32
C MET A 193 14.78 -6.74 -2.06
N CYS A 194 13.63 -7.44 -2.03
CA CYS A 194 12.33 -6.88 -2.36
C CYS A 194 11.27 -7.50 -1.46
N SER A 195 10.45 -6.67 -0.82
CA SER A 195 9.36 -7.09 0.05
C SER A 195 8.01 -7.04 -0.64
N ARG A 196 7.04 -7.74 -0.07
CA ARG A 196 5.61 -7.62 -0.39
C ARG A 196 4.75 -7.71 0.87
N SER A 197 3.56 -7.15 0.81
CA SER A 197 2.57 -7.28 1.88
C SER A 197 2.11 -8.75 2.04
N ARG A 198 1.40 -9.02 3.13
CA ARG A 198 0.60 -10.26 3.25
C ARG A 198 -0.48 -10.30 2.18
N VAL A 199 -0.96 -11.50 1.88
CA VAL A 199 -2.10 -11.71 0.99
C VAL A 199 -3.40 -11.39 1.73
N LEU A 200 -4.21 -10.51 1.16
CA LEU A 200 -5.57 -10.24 1.62
C LEU A 200 -6.47 -10.02 0.42
N ALA A 201 -7.68 -10.60 0.40
CA ALA A 201 -8.59 -10.56 -0.76
C ALA A 201 -7.90 -10.95 -2.08
N ASP A 202 -7.09 -12.02 -2.06
CA ASP A 202 -6.31 -12.51 -3.22
C ASP A 202 -5.40 -11.44 -3.85
N THR A 203 -4.96 -10.47 -3.05
CA THR A 203 -4.17 -9.30 -3.44
C THR A 203 -2.94 -9.18 -2.57
N VAL A 204 -1.81 -8.81 -3.18
CA VAL A 204 -0.60 -8.35 -2.51
C VAL A 204 -0.12 -7.04 -3.13
N ARG A 205 0.54 -6.21 -2.33
CA ARG A 205 1.26 -5.03 -2.78
C ARG A 205 2.75 -5.29 -2.70
N MET A 206 3.47 -5.06 -3.80
CA MET A 206 4.93 -5.01 -3.80
C MET A 206 5.37 -3.85 -2.92
N GLY A 207 6.33 -4.10 -2.06
CA GLY A 207 6.85 -3.17 -1.08
C GLY A 207 8.20 -2.58 -1.46
N ALA A 208 9.04 -2.36 -0.46
CA ALA A 208 10.37 -1.80 -0.65
C ALA A 208 11.31 -2.77 -1.37
N CYS A 209 12.09 -2.22 -2.31
CA CYS A 209 13.23 -2.91 -2.91
C CYS A 209 14.50 -2.10 -2.62
N TYR A 210 15.59 -2.80 -2.27
CA TYR A 210 16.85 -2.15 -1.87
C TYR A 210 18.07 -3.00 -2.22
N ALA A 211 19.16 -2.34 -2.59
CA ALA A 211 20.47 -2.93 -2.74
C ALA A 211 21.52 -2.00 -2.12
N PRO A 212 22.29 -2.42 -1.10
CA PRO A 212 23.24 -1.56 -0.40
C PRO A 212 24.35 -1.03 -1.31
N GLY A 213 24.73 -1.78 -2.35
CA GLY A 213 25.69 -1.34 -3.37
C GLY A 213 25.10 -0.37 -4.41
N GLY A 214 23.77 -0.15 -4.42
CA GLY A 214 23.11 0.73 -5.38
C GLY A 214 22.99 0.17 -6.79
N GLU A 215 23.31 -1.11 -7.03
CA GLU A 215 23.23 -1.72 -8.35
C GLU A 215 21.78 -1.96 -8.77
N ALA A 216 21.29 -1.13 -9.70
CA ALA A 216 19.94 -1.21 -10.21
C ALA A 216 19.59 -2.61 -10.76
N ALA A 217 20.53 -3.31 -11.39
CA ALA A 217 20.31 -4.64 -11.95
C ALA A 217 19.90 -5.68 -10.87
N TYR A 218 20.48 -5.59 -9.66
CA TYR A 218 20.12 -6.50 -8.57
C TYR A 218 18.74 -6.14 -7.96
N VAL A 219 18.43 -4.86 -7.87
CA VAL A 219 17.10 -4.39 -7.45
C VAL A 219 16.03 -4.94 -8.42
N GLU A 220 16.26 -4.80 -9.72
CA GLU A 220 15.36 -5.31 -10.76
C GLU A 220 15.20 -6.83 -10.70
N ALA A 221 16.30 -7.54 -10.47
CA ALA A 221 16.27 -9.00 -10.35
C ALA A 221 15.49 -9.44 -9.10
N ALA A 222 15.71 -8.80 -7.96
CA ALA A 222 14.97 -9.05 -6.72
C ALA A 222 13.47 -8.74 -6.88
N PHE A 223 13.14 -7.59 -7.51
CA PHE A 223 11.77 -7.18 -7.81
C PHE A 223 11.05 -8.20 -8.72
N GLY A 224 11.66 -8.56 -9.85
CA GLY A 224 11.08 -9.55 -10.78
C GLY A 224 10.87 -10.91 -10.12
N ALA A 225 11.86 -11.37 -9.33
CA ALA A 225 11.74 -12.62 -8.59
C ALA A 225 10.63 -12.56 -7.52
N ALA A 226 10.51 -11.44 -6.81
CA ALA A 226 9.45 -11.23 -5.83
C ALA A 226 8.06 -11.17 -6.50
N ALA A 227 7.92 -10.54 -7.66
CA ALA A 227 6.69 -10.49 -8.43
C ALA A 227 6.25 -11.89 -8.90
N VAL A 228 7.20 -12.70 -9.41
CA VAL A 228 6.95 -14.11 -9.78
C VAL A 228 6.54 -14.94 -8.56
N ALA A 229 7.22 -14.77 -7.43
CA ALA A 229 6.87 -15.47 -6.19
C ALA A 229 5.49 -15.04 -5.68
N ALA A 230 5.19 -13.74 -5.69
CA ALA A 230 3.90 -13.18 -5.27
C ALA A 230 2.73 -13.73 -6.10
N ARG A 231 2.90 -13.86 -7.43
CA ARG A 231 1.87 -14.36 -8.36
C ARG A 231 1.44 -15.79 -8.08
N ARG A 232 2.26 -16.58 -7.38
CA ARG A 232 1.90 -17.95 -6.95
C ARG A 232 0.95 -17.97 -5.76
N HIS A 233 0.85 -16.87 -5.03
CA HIS A 233 0.10 -16.76 -3.78
C HIS A 233 -1.11 -15.81 -3.90
N ALA A 234 -1.12 -14.93 -4.90
CA ALA A 234 -2.20 -13.96 -5.10
C ALA A 234 -2.50 -13.75 -6.58
N ARG A 235 -3.78 -13.57 -6.89
CA ARG A 235 -4.24 -13.24 -8.25
C ARG A 235 -3.83 -11.83 -8.64
N HIS A 236 -3.87 -10.90 -7.70
CA HIS A 236 -3.57 -9.48 -7.93
C HIS A 236 -2.27 -9.11 -7.23
N VAL A 237 -1.20 -9.00 -8.01
CA VAL A 237 0.08 -8.46 -7.54
C VAL A 237 0.13 -7.01 -7.99
N THR A 238 0.20 -6.08 -7.07
CA THR A 238 0.10 -4.64 -7.35
C THR A 238 1.35 -3.90 -6.92
N VAL A 239 1.60 -2.77 -7.56
CA VAL A 239 2.62 -1.80 -7.16
C VAL A 239 2.04 -0.39 -7.30
N LEU A 240 2.46 0.51 -6.42
CA LEU A 240 2.08 1.91 -6.43
C LEU A 240 3.28 2.74 -6.89
N ALA A 241 3.14 3.45 -8.01
CA ALA A 241 4.17 4.33 -8.56
C ALA A 241 3.66 5.76 -8.67
N ALA A 242 4.57 6.74 -8.58
CA ALA A 242 4.20 8.13 -8.82
C ALA A 242 3.70 8.30 -10.27
N THR A 243 2.55 8.94 -10.45
CA THR A 243 1.99 9.19 -11.78
C THR A 243 2.88 10.17 -12.55
N GLY A 244 3.22 9.82 -13.80
CA GLY A 244 4.08 10.63 -14.66
C GLY A 244 5.58 10.41 -14.46
N ASP A 245 5.97 9.43 -13.66
CA ASP A 245 7.35 8.92 -13.65
C ASP A 245 7.53 7.95 -14.82
N GLU A 246 7.89 8.50 -15.98
CA GLU A 246 8.04 7.74 -17.22
C GLU A 246 9.07 6.61 -17.11
N GLN A 247 10.12 6.79 -16.31
CA GLN A 247 11.15 5.77 -16.11
C GLN A 247 10.59 4.59 -15.31
N GLU A 248 9.88 4.88 -14.23
CA GLU A 248 9.25 3.85 -13.40
C GLU A 248 8.11 3.15 -14.15
N GLU A 249 7.28 3.89 -14.90
CA GLU A 249 6.23 3.32 -15.75
C GLU A 249 6.79 2.37 -16.81
N ALA A 250 7.90 2.76 -17.48
CA ALA A 250 8.57 1.91 -18.46
C ALA A 250 9.15 0.64 -17.82
N ARG A 251 9.75 0.76 -16.62
CA ARG A 251 10.28 -0.34 -15.83
C ARG A 251 9.18 -1.34 -15.46
N LEU A 252 8.07 -0.84 -14.95
CA LEU A 252 6.94 -1.67 -14.55
C LEU A 252 6.30 -2.37 -15.76
N THR A 253 6.16 -1.66 -16.88
CA THR A 253 5.67 -2.26 -18.13
C THR A 253 6.58 -3.39 -18.61
N ALA A 254 7.90 -3.19 -18.56
CA ALA A 254 8.87 -4.23 -18.91
C ALA A 254 8.79 -5.45 -17.97
N ALA A 255 8.42 -5.25 -16.72
CA ALA A 255 8.19 -6.33 -15.74
C ALA A 255 6.82 -7.01 -15.86
N GLY A 256 5.96 -6.58 -16.79
CA GLY A 256 4.64 -7.16 -17.06
C GLY A 256 3.49 -6.54 -16.27
N PHE A 257 3.71 -5.37 -15.68
CA PHE A 257 2.64 -4.62 -14.99
C PHE A 257 1.93 -3.67 -15.95
N ILE A 258 0.64 -3.49 -15.75
CA ILE A 258 -0.20 -2.54 -16.48
C ILE A 258 -0.88 -1.57 -15.50
N ALA A 259 -1.09 -0.32 -15.94
CA ALA A 259 -1.83 0.68 -15.16
C ALA A 259 -3.31 0.26 -15.03
N ALA A 260 -3.85 0.30 -13.81
CA ALA A 260 -5.19 -0.19 -13.52
C ALA A 260 -6.09 0.83 -12.78
N ALA A 261 -5.53 1.63 -11.88
CA ALA A 261 -6.28 2.63 -11.12
C ALA A 261 -5.36 3.79 -10.75
N THR A 262 -5.95 4.90 -10.33
CA THR A 262 -5.21 6.06 -9.81
C THR A 262 -5.60 6.35 -8.37
N ARG A 263 -4.65 6.88 -7.60
CA ARG A 263 -4.87 7.42 -6.25
C ARG A 263 -4.28 8.81 -6.16
N VAL A 264 -4.90 9.65 -5.36
CA VAL A 264 -4.48 11.04 -5.15
C VAL A 264 -4.31 11.28 -3.66
N LEU A 265 -3.21 11.90 -3.28
CA LEU A 265 -3.03 12.48 -1.97
C LEU A 265 -3.55 13.92 -2.01
N LEU A 266 -4.58 14.18 -1.22
CA LEU A 266 -5.14 15.49 -1.01
C LEU A 266 -4.60 16.03 0.31
N THR A 267 -4.12 17.28 0.32
CA THR A 267 -3.53 17.90 1.52
C THR A 267 -4.30 19.18 1.85
N ALA A 268 -4.56 19.40 3.13
CA ALA A 268 -5.13 20.65 3.62
C ALA A 268 -4.10 21.77 3.44
N ARG A 269 -4.52 22.90 2.86
CA ARG A 269 -3.69 24.11 2.92
C ARG A 269 -3.72 24.65 4.34
N GLY A 270 -2.57 24.68 4.99
CA GLY A 270 -2.42 25.47 6.22
C GLY A 270 -2.87 26.90 5.93
N GLU A 271 -3.70 27.47 6.81
CA GLU A 271 -3.95 28.89 6.82
C GLU A 271 -2.60 29.57 7.09
N SER A 272 -2.13 30.33 6.10
CA SER A 272 -0.88 31.12 6.18
C SER A 272 -1.11 32.34 7.06
#